data_312a939f6855804cd477d7670f056f16
#
_entry.id   312a939f6855804cd477d7670f056f16
#
_cell.length_a   1.000
_cell.length_b   1.000
_cell.length_c   1.000
_cell.angle_alpha   90.00
_cell.angle_beta   90.00
_cell.angle_gamma   90.00
#
_symmetry.space_group_name_H-M   'P 1'
#
loop_
_entity.id
_entity.type
_entity.pdbx_description
1 polymer ?
#
loop_
_entity_poly.entity_id
_entity_poly.type
_entity_poly.pdbx_seq_one_letter_code
_entity_poly.pdbx_strand_id
1 'polypeptide(L)'
;MTKHSDDFIKLANEARQRITEVPPVEARKKVAEGALLLDVRDKEEFEKSHIEGAVNISRGTLEMLIGEIAPDKRAPIVCHCGGGNRGALAADTLQKMGYTQVVSIEGGLNAYKATYED
;
A
#
# COMPACT_ATOMS: atom_id res chain seq x y z
N MET A 1 -9.73 11.67 16.81
CA MET A 1 -9.64 11.11 15.46
C MET A 1 -9.17 12.17 14.48
N THR A 2 -8.21 11.81 13.65
CA THR A 2 -7.66 12.74 12.68
C THR A 2 -8.57 12.80 11.45
N LYS A 3 -8.96 14.01 11.08
CA LYS A 3 -9.75 14.23 9.87
C LYS A 3 -8.79 14.61 8.75
N HIS A 4 -8.85 13.90 7.64
CA HIS A 4 -8.02 14.20 6.47
C HIS A 4 -8.50 15.50 5.82
N SER A 5 -7.56 16.33 5.36
CA SER A 5 -7.88 17.55 4.64
C SER A 5 -8.47 17.23 3.27
N ASP A 6 -9.25 18.15 2.73
CA ASP A 6 -9.82 18.01 1.39
C ASP A 6 -8.71 17.90 0.34
N ASP A 7 -7.62 18.64 0.51
CA ASP A 7 -6.47 18.58 -0.41
C ASP A 7 -5.83 17.20 -0.42
N PHE A 8 -5.66 16.59 0.75
CA PHE A 8 -5.09 15.25 0.86
C PHE A 8 -5.99 14.22 0.17
N ILE A 9 -7.28 14.27 0.45
CA ILE A 9 -8.26 13.36 -0.16
C ILE A 9 -8.28 13.54 -1.69
N LYS A 10 -8.21 14.77 -2.17
CA LYS A 10 -8.16 15.06 -3.58
C LYS A 10 -6.95 14.41 -4.24
N LEU A 11 -5.77 14.56 -3.65
CA LEU A 11 -4.54 13.93 -4.17
C LEU A 11 -4.68 12.42 -4.23
N ALA A 12 -5.23 11.81 -3.17
CA ALA A 12 -5.43 10.36 -3.14
C ALA A 12 -6.41 9.92 -4.23
N ASN A 13 -7.50 10.67 -4.42
CA ASN A 13 -8.49 10.34 -5.45
C ASN A 13 -7.92 10.51 -6.86
N GLU A 14 -7.06 11.49 -7.08
CA GLU A 14 -6.36 11.65 -8.35
C GLU A 14 -5.41 10.45 -8.60
N ALA A 15 -4.70 10.03 -7.57
CA ALA A 15 -3.84 8.86 -7.66
C ALA A 15 -4.65 7.61 -8.03
N ARG A 16 -5.85 7.44 -7.45
CA ARG A 16 -6.72 6.31 -7.75
C ARG A 16 -7.09 6.20 -9.22
N GLN A 17 -7.11 7.30 -9.95
CA GLN A 17 -7.39 7.28 -11.38
C GLN A 17 -6.27 6.67 -12.21
N ARG A 18 -5.06 6.54 -11.63
CA ARG A 18 -3.87 6.05 -12.34
C ARG A 18 -3.40 4.69 -11.85
N ILE A 19 -3.96 4.19 -10.76
CA ILE A 19 -3.53 2.93 -10.14
C ILE A 19 -4.61 1.86 -10.25
N THR A 20 -4.27 0.65 -9.84
CA THR A 20 -5.23 -0.43 -9.66
C THR A 20 -5.39 -0.68 -8.17
N GLU A 21 -6.63 -0.60 -7.69
CA GLU A 21 -6.98 -1.04 -6.35
C GLU A 21 -7.61 -2.42 -6.44
N VAL A 22 -7.29 -3.28 -5.47
CA VAL A 22 -7.84 -4.63 -5.43
C VAL A 22 -8.46 -4.91 -4.06
N PRO A 23 -9.50 -5.74 -3.99
CA PRO A 23 -10.08 -6.10 -2.70
C PRO A 23 -9.11 -6.99 -1.90
N PRO A 24 -9.30 -7.09 -0.56
CA PRO A 24 -8.41 -7.89 0.28
C PRO A 24 -8.21 -9.34 -0.19
N VAL A 25 -9.23 -9.98 -0.72
CA VAL A 25 -9.14 -11.36 -1.22
C VAL A 25 -8.11 -11.47 -2.34
N GLU A 26 -8.16 -10.56 -3.30
CA GLU A 26 -7.21 -10.57 -4.41
C GLU A 26 -5.81 -10.19 -3.97
N ALA A 27 -5.69 -9.24 -3.04
CA ALA A 27 -4.40 -8.86 -2.46
C ALA A 27 -3.74 -10.06 -1.79
N ARG A 28 -4.48 -10.79 -0.97
CA ARG A 28 -3.96 -11.96 -0.27
C ARG A 28 -3.49 -13.04 -1.25
N LYS A 29 -4.24 -13.24 -2.34
CA LYS A 29 -3.86 -14.18 -3.38
C LYS A 29 -2.55 -13.78 -4.03
N LYS A 30 -2.37 -12.51 -4.36
CA LYS A 30 -1.13 -12.02 -4.97
C LYS A 30 0.07 -12.22 -4.05
N VAL A 31 -0.10 -11.96 -2.76
CA VAL A 31 0.98 -12.17 -1.78
C VAL A 31 1.31 -13.66 -1.67
N ALA A 32 0.31 -14.52 -1.67
CA ALA A 32 0.53 -15.98 -1.66
C ALA A 32 1.29 -16.45 -2.91
N GLU A 33 1.17 -15.72 -4.01
CA GLU A 33 1.88 -16.01 -5.26
C GLU A 33 3.26 -15.34 -5.35
N GLY A 34 3.70 -14.68 -4.27
CA GLY A 34 5.04 -14.12 -4.17
C GLY A 34 5.15 -12.61 -4.24
N ALA A 35 4.05 -11.87 -4.30
CA ALA A 35 4.12 -10.41 -4.30
C ALA A 35 4.66 -9.88 -2.98
N LEU A 36 5.42 -8.79 -3.03
CA LEU A 36 5.84 -8.07 -1.84
C LEU A 36 4.63 -7.36 -1.22
N LEU A 37 4.37 -7.60 0.05
CA LEU A 37 3.33 -6.89 0.79
C LEU A 37 3.97 -5.70 1.50
N LEU A 38 3.63 -4.49 1.07
CA LEU A 38 4.26 -3.27 1.52
C LEU A 38 3.29 -2.40 2.32
N ASP A 39 3.57 -2.24 3.60
CA ASP A 39 2.80 -1.40 4.51
C ASP A 39 3.45 -0.02 4.55
N VAL A 40 2.73 1.00 4.07
CA VAL A 40 3.28 2.37 3.99
C VAL A 40 2.80 3.27 5.12
N ARG A 41 2.26 2.67 6.20
CA ARG A 41 1.92 3.42 7.41
C ARG A 41 3.20 3.78 8.16
N ASP A 42 3.05 4.64 9.16
CA ASP A 42 4.18 4.98 10.01
C ASP A 42 4.61 3.79 10.87
N LYS A 43 5.86 3.80 11.28
CA LYS A 43 6.45 2.70 12.05
C LYS A 43 5.66 2.36 13.30
N GLU A 44 5.18 3.36 14.02
CA GLU A 44 4.42 3.15 15.26
C GLU A 44 3.10 2.41 14.99
N GLU A 45 2.44 2.74 13.89
CA GLU A 45 1.22 2.04 13.49
C GLU A 45 1.53 0.58 13.17
N PHE A 46 2.60 0.35 12.41
CA PHE A 46 3.02 -0.99 12.00
C PHE A 46 3.37 -1.85 13.23
N GLU A 47 4.07 -1.29 14.19
CA GLU A 47 4.50 -2.02 15.38
C GLU A 47 3.32 -2.44 16.26
N LYS A 48 2.23 -1.68 16.25
CA LYS A 48 1.03 -2.04 17.02
C LYS A 48 0.33 -3.26 16.45
N SER A 49 0.17 -3.30 15.16
CA SER A 49 -0.36 -4.48 14.46
C SER A 49 -0.13 -4.32 12.96
N HIS A 50 0.10 -5.42 12.27
CA HIS A 50 0.29 -5.41 10.82
C HIS A 50 -0.06 -6.79 10.26
N ILE A 51 -0.22 -6.86 8.95
CA ILE A 51 -0.48 -8.11 8.26
C ILE A 51 0.80 -8.95 8.31
N GLU A 52 0.67 -10.22 8.65
CA GLU A 52 1.83 -11.12 8.70
C GLU A 52 2.56 -11.11 7.36
N GLY A 53 3.88 -10.98 7.43
CA GLY A 53 4.74 -10.95 6.23
C GLY A 53 4.89 -9.57 5.60
N ALA A 54 4.20 -8.55 6.10
CA ALA A 54 4.32 -7.21 5.54
C ALA A 54 5.67 -6.59 5.88
N VAL A 55 6.21 -5.86 4.91
CA VAL A 55 7.42 -5.04 5.09
C VAL A 55 6.97 -3.60 5.25
N ASN A 56 7.50 -2.91 6.25
CA ASN A 56 7.12 -1.52 6.51
C ASN A 56 8.11 -0.54 5.89
N ILE A 57 7.61 0.35 5.05
CA ILE A 57 8.33 1.55 4.62
C ILE A 57 7.33 2.69 4.71
N SER A 58 7.56 3.63 5.62
CA SER A 58 6.68 4.79 5.75
C SER A 58 6.57 5.55 4.43
N ARG A 59 5.40 6.05 4.12
CA ARG A 59 5.17 6.79 2.86
C ARG A 59 6.22 7.89 2.63
N GLY A 60 6.64 8.56 3.70
CA GLY A 60 7.61 9.66 3.60
C GLY A 60 9.02 9.24 3.21
N THR A 61 9.37 7.97 3.34
CA THR A 61 10.71 7.47 3.00
C THR A 61 10.67 6.45 1.86
N LEU A 62 9.51 6.24 1.27
CA LEU A 62 9.30 5.20 0.27
C LEU A 62 10.29 5.32 -0.90
N GLU A 63 10.40 6.50 -1.48
CA GLU A 63 11.23 6.72 -2.67
C GLU A 63 12.70 6.45 -2.41
N MET A 64 13.14 6.68 -1.17
CA MET A 64 14.54 6.47 -0.81
C MET A 64 14.89 5.00 -0.59
N LEU A 65 13.92 4.21 -0.13
CA LEU A 65 14.20 2.86 0.38
C LEU A 65 13.73 1.72 -0.51
N ILE A 66 12.73 1.97 -1.36
CA ILE A 66 12.11 0.87 -2.12
C ILE A 66 13.09 0.15 -3.05
N GLY A 67 14.05 0.86 -3.61
CA GLY A 67 15.02 0.26 -4.53
C GLY A 67 15.91 -0.79 -3.88
N GLU A 68 16.14 -0.69 -2.57
CA GLU A 68 16.93 -1.69 -1.84
C GLU A 68 16.11 -2.95 -1.58
N ILE A 69 14.81 -2.80 -1.37
CA ILE A 69 13.92 -3.91 -1.03
C ILE A 69 13.40 -4.61 -2.28
N ALA A 70 13.08 -3.85 -3.32
CA ALA A 70 12.57 -4.36 -4.58
C ALA A 70 13.35 -3.75 -5.75
N PRO A 71 14.59 -4.19 -5.99
CA PRO A 71 15.40 -3.64 -7.08
C PRO A 71 14.86 -3.96 -8.47
N ASP A 72 14.12 -5.05 -8.63
CA ASP A 72 13.54 -5.42 -9.92
C ASP A 72 12.22 -4.66 -10.11
N LYS A 73 12.16 -3.80 -11.12
CA LYS A 73 10.98 -3.00 -11.42
C LYS A 73 9.77 -3.82 -11.87
N ARG A 74 9.97 -5.10 -12.18
CA ARG A 74 8.88 -6.01 -12.54
C ARG A 74 8.37 -6.81 -11.36
N ALA A 75 8.99 -6.66 -10.19
CA ALA A 75 8.54 -7.36 -8.99
C ALA A 75 7.09 -6.95 -8.65
N PRO A 76 6.18 -7.91 -8.42
CA PRO A 76 4.82 -7.56 -8.05
C PRO A 76 4.77 -7.03 -6.61
N ILE A 77 4.07 -5.92 -6.42
CA ILE A 77 3.96 -5.23 -5.15
C ILE A 77 2.49 -4.97 -4.82
N VAL A 78 2.10 -5.36 -3.62
CA VAL A 78 0.80 -5.00 -3.03
C VAL A 78 1.08 -4.02 -1.91
N CYS A 79 0.65 -2.76 -2.06
CA CYS A 79 0.84 -1.77 -1.02
C CYS A 79 -0.47 -1.42 -0.32
N HIS A 80 -0.37 -1.00 0.93
CA HIS A 80 -1.54 -0.59 1.70
C HIS A 80 -1.17 0.36 2.83
N CYS A 81 -2.19 1.03 3.35
CA CYS A 81 -2.11 1.83 4.56
C CYS A 81 -3.29 1.46 5.48
N GLY A 82 -3.74 2.36 6.33
CA GLY A 82 -4.89 2.11 7.20
C GLY A 82 -6.21 2.09 6.45
N GLY A 83 -6.55 3.21 5.80
CA GLY A 83 -7.84 3.39 5.12
C GLY A 83 -7.79 3.43 3.60
N GLY A 84 -6.60 3.41 3.00
CA GLY A 84 -6.44 3.36 1.55
C GLY A 84 -5.81 4.59 0.90
N ASN A 85 -5.84 5.75 1.53
CA ASN A 85 -5.34 6.98 0.89
C ASN A 85 -3.83 7.00 0.71
N ARG A 86 -3.07 6.70 1.76
CA ARG A 86 -1.61 6.66 1.67
C ARG A 86 -1.15 5.54 0.74
N GLY A 87 -1.88 4.41 0.75
CA GLY A 87 -1.61 3.29 -0.15
C GLY A 87 -1.80 3.66 -1.61
N ALA A 88 -2.86 4.41 -1.92
CA ALA A 88 -3.11 4.89 -3.28
C ALA A 88 -1.99 5.82 -3.75
N LEU A 89 -1.57 6.75 -2.90
CA LEU A 89 -0.46 7.65 -3.21
C LEU A 89 0.85 6.88 -3.40
N ALA A 90 1.09 5.87 -2.58
CA ALA A 90 2.28 5.03 -2.70
C ALA A 90 2.30 4.27 -4.01
N ALA A 91 1.18 3.67 -4.41
CA ALA A 91 1.08 2.93 -5.66
C ALA A 91 1.36 3.86 -6.86
N ASP A 92 0.80 5.06 -6.84
CA ASP A 92 1.03 6.04 -7.89
C ASP A 92 2.52 6.43 -7.98
N THR A 93 3.14 6.68 -6.83
CA THR A 93 4.57 7.01 -6.77
C THR A 93 5.42 5.86 -7.31
N LEU A 94 5.13 4.62 -6.91
CA LEU A 94 5.89 3.46 -7.40
C LEU A 94 5.78 3.33 -8.92
N GLN A 95 4.60 3.53 -9.48
CA GLN A 95 4.44 3.51 -10.94
C GLN A 95 5.27 4.60 -11.62
N LYS A 96 5.32 5.80 -11.04
CA LYS A 96 6.15 6.89 -11.57
C LYS A 96 7.64 6.55 -11.50
N MET A 97 8.05 5.72 -10.55
CA MET A 97 9.43 5.25 -10.43
C MET A 97 9.76 4.09 -11.38
N GLY A 98 8.77 3.60 -12.13
CA GLY A 98 8.97 2.56 -13.13
C GLY A 98 8.54 1.16 -12.72
N TYR A 99 7.95 0.99 -11.53
CA TYR A 99 7.41 -0.31 -11.14
C TYR A 99 6.16 -0.61 -11.96
N THR A 100 6.09 -1.80 -12.54
CA THR A 100 5.06 -2.13 -13.53
C THR A 100 3.94 -3.03 -13.01
N GLN A 101 4.10 -3.61 -11.81
CA GLN A 101 3.12 -4.54 -11.25
C GLN A 101 2.75 -4.14 -9.83
N VAL A 102 2.11 -2.99 -9.69
CA VAL A 102 1.75 -2.44 -8.39
C VAL A 102 0.24 -2.35 -8.26
N VAL A 103 -0.28 -2.85 -7.14
CA VAL A 103 -1.69 -2.66 -6.76
C VAL A 103 -1.74 -2.14 -5.32
N SER A 104 -2.86 -1.51 -4.96
CA SER A 104 -3.12 -1.05 -3.60
C SER A 104 -4.36 -1.77 -3.07
N ILE A 105 -4.38 -2.08 -1.78
CA ILE A 105 -5.55 -2.72 -1.17
C ILE A 105 -6.65 -1.66 -0.99
N GLU A 106 -7.77 -1.88 -1.65
CA GLU A 106 -8.94 -1.03 -1.49
C GLU A 106 -9.40 -1.07 -0.04
N GLY A 107 -9.52 0.11 0.58
CA GLY A 107 -9.88 0.23 1.99
C GLY A 107 -8.74 -0.11 2.97
N GLY A 108 -7.57 -0.47 2.48
CA GLY A 108 -6.37 -0.68 3.27
C GLY A 108 -6.48 -1.77 4.32
N LEU A 109 -5.75 -1.60 5.42
CA LEU A 109 -5.73 -2.56 6.51
C LEU A 109 -7.12 -2.72 7.15
N ASN A 110 -7.90 -1.64 7.21
CA ASN A 110 -9.24 -1.71 7.80
C ASN A 110 -10.13 -2.70 7.05
N ALA A 111 -10.12 -2.65 5.71
CA ALA A 111 -10.89 -3.59 4.90
C ALA A 111 -10.32 -5.01 5.00
N TYR A 112 -8.99 -5.13 5.06
CA TYR A 112 -8.34 -6.43 5.19
C TYR A 112 -8.75 -7.11 6.51
N LYS A 113 -8.72 -6.37 7.62
CA LYS A 113 -9.12 -6.90 8.93
C LYS A 113 -10.61 -7.27 8.95
N ALA A 114 -11.46 -6.46 8.33
CA ALA A 114 -12.89 -6.76 8.26
C ALA A 114 -13.16 -8.07 7.51
N THR A 115 -12.28 -8.44 6.59
CA THR A 115 -12.40 -9.68 5.81
C THR A 115 -11.83 -10.90 6.56
N TYR A 116 -10.70 -10.74 7.24
CA TYR A 116 -9.90 -11.87 7.74
C TYR A 116 -9.74 -11.96 9.25
N GLU A 117 -10.12 -10.93 10.01
CA GLU A 117 -10.06 -11.01 11.47
C GLU A 117 -11.42 -11.28 12.06
N ASP A 118 -11.44 -12.04 13.11
CA ASP A 118 -12.65 -12.34 13.87
C ASP A 118 -13.04 -11.19 14.78
#